data_9a21ad76e2fa1f233f5514b3235bb64b
#
_entry.id   9a21ad76e2fa1f233f5514b3235bb64b
#
_cell.length_a   1.000
_cell.length_b   1.000
_cell.length_c   1.000
_cell.angle_alpha   90.00
_cell.angle_beta   90.00
_cell.angle_gamma   90.00
#
_symmetry.space_group_name_H-M   'P 1'
#
loop_
_entity.id
_entity.type
_entity.pdbx_description
1 polymer ?
#
loop_
_entity_poly.entity_id
_entity_poly.type
_entity_poly.pdbx_seq_one_letter_code
_entity_poly.pdbx_strand_id
1 'polypeptide(L)'
;DCPAIEHIVITKPKSAFEIDLSPEDAEFTGRAKIIKMSDVPSKKAIGFISHGSGSASFNFDADEKGEYVLTFVFHKSMAKKKQYMQIHINGKMYEIFFPETKGFSPLGRQQIIVELKEGTNNMTIKNPVATAIDSSYIQYKRMGNALKEASSMWAKVTHSEEKPITYSICEWGMARPYLWGAKAGSMWRTTPDIAPNW
;
A
#
# COMPACT_ATOMS: atom_id res chain seq x y z
N ASP A 1 3.60 8.47 4.26
CA ASP A 1 2.59 9.36 3.67
C ASP A 1 1.69 8.58 2.73
N CYS A 2 0.52 9.13 2.41
CA CYS A 2 -0.41 8.64 1.40
C CYS A 2 -0.67 9.75 0.39
N PRO A 3 -0.76 9.48 -0.92
CA PRO A 3 -1.14 10.51 -1.89
C PRO A 3 -2.59 10.91 -1.72
N ALA A 4 -2.95 12.08 -2.23
CA ALA A 4 -4.35 12.44 -2.41
C ALA A 4 -4.93 11.59 -3.57
N ILE A 5 -6.05 10.91 -3.35
CA ILE A 5 -6.69 10.03 -4.33
C ILE A 5 -7.79 10.80 -5.05
N GLU A 6 -7.66 10.94 -6.36
CA GLU A 6 -8.63 11.64 -7.18
C GLU A 6 -9.88 10.78 -7.44
N HIS A 7 -9.69 9.53 -7.86
CA HIS A 7 -10.74 8.52 -7.98
C HIS A 7 -10.14 7.11 -8.07
N ILE A 8 -10.99 6.09 -8.04
CA ILE A 8 -10.60 4.68 -8.11
C ILE A 8 -11.44 4.00 -9.19
N VAL A 9 -10.78 3.51 -10.24
CA VAL A 9 -11.46 2.75 -11.30
C VAL A 9 -11.32 1.26 -11.01
N ILE A 10 -12.42 0.54 -11.05
CA ILE A 10 -12.49 -0.91 -10.86
C ILE A 10 -12.88 -1.54 -12.19
N THR A 11 -12.03 -2.38 -12.74
CA THR A 11 -12.29 -3.08 -14.00
C THR A 11 -12.13 -4.59 -13.84
N LYS A 12 -12.84 -5.37 -14.65
CA LYS A 12 -12.65 -6.80 -14.75
C LYS A 12 -11.89 -7.13 -16.03
N PRO A 13 -10.78 -7.89 -15.98
CA PRO A 13 -10.05 -8.28 -17.19
C PRO A 13 -10.93 -9.01 -18.20
N LYS A 14 -10.82 -8.61 -19.47
CA LYS A 14 -11.58 -9.18 -20.60
C LYS A 14 -13.11 -9.02 -20.50
N SER A 15 -13.58 -8.04 -19.75
CA SER A 15 -14.99 -7.68 -19.58
C SER A 15 -15.20 -6.20 -19.87
N ALA A 16 -16.44 -5.81 -20.14
CA ALA A 16 -16.85 -4.40 -20.24
C ALA A 16 -17.20 -3.81 -18.85
N PHE A 17 -17.04 -4.58 -17.78
CA PHE A 17 -17.33 -4.12 -16.43
C PHE A 17 -16.36 -3.01 -16.01
N GLU A 18 -16.91 -1.88 -15.60
CA GLU A 18 -16.17 -0.74 -15.08
C GLU A 18 -17.01 0.02 -14.04
N ILE A 19 -16.40 0.34 -12.92
CA ILE A 19 -16.95 1.25 -11.90
C ILE A 19 -15.92 2.34 -11.67
N ASP A 20 -16.34 3.60 -11.65
CA ASP A 20 -15.54 4.74 -11.25
C ASP A 20 -16.03 5.26 -9.90
N LEU A 21 -15.23 5.11 -8.86
CA LEU A 21 -15.52 5.59 -7.51
C LEU A 21 -14.89 6.96 -7.31
N SER A 22 -15.73 7.97 -7.24
CA SER A 22 -15.36 9.36 -6.97
C SER A 22 -15.16 9.63 -5.47
N PRO A 23 -14.55 10.72 -5.06
CA PRO A 23 -14.46 11.11 -3.65
C PRO A 23 -15.82 11.28 -2.96
N GLU A 24 -16.88 11.59 -3.71
CA GLU A 24 -18.24 11.77 -3.24
C GLU A 24 -18.92 10.45 -2.84
N ASP A 25 -18.45 9.32 -3.37
CA ASP A 25 -18.99 8.00 -3.06
C ASP A 25 -18.43 7.44 -1.74
N ALA A 26 -17.49 8.16 -1.12
CA ALA A 26 -16.79 7.71 0.07
C ALA A 26 -17.45 8.18 1.37
N GLU A 27 -17.51 7.26 2.33
CA GLU A 27 -17.73 7.57 3.74
C GLU A 27 -16.39 7.80 4.44
N PHE A 28 -16.28 8.85 5.23
CA PHE A 28 -15.04 9.27 5.86
C PHE A 28 -15.02 9.05 7.37
N THR A 29 -13.86 8.68 7.90
CA THR A 29 -13.60 8.64 9.34
C THR A 29 -12.38 9.49 9.71
N GLY A 30 -12.31 9.91 10.98
CA GLY A 30 -11.20 10.69 11.49
C GLY A 30 -11.05 12.03 10.77
N ARG A 31 -9.86 12.34 10.28
CA ARG A 31 -9.55 13.58 9.56
C ARG A 31 -9.73 13.48 8.04
N ALA A 32 -9.96 12.26 7.53
CA ALA A 32 -10.15 12.04 6.10
C ALA A 32 -11.33 12.87 5.57
N LYS A 33 -11.17 13.46 4.41
CA LYS A 33 -12.21 14.30 3.76
C LYS A 33 -11.89 14.56 2.31
N ILE A 34 -12.89 15.08 1.59
CA ILE A 34 -12.69 15.66 0.25
C ILE A 34 -11.90 16.97 0.39
N ILE A 35 -10.86 17.10 -0.41
CA ILE A 35 -10.05 18.32 -0.55
C ILE A 35 -10.21 18.92 -1.95
N LYS A 36 -10.13 20.24 -2.06
CA LYS A 36 -10.11 20.94 -3.34
C LYS A 36 -8.68 20.92 -3.91
N MET A 37 -8.56 20.58 -5.19
CA MET A 37 -7.29 20.53 -5.91
C MET A 37 -7.49 21.15 -7.31
N SER A 38 -6.88 22.30 -7.55
CA SER A 38 -7.07 23.06 -8.81
C SER A 38 -6.42 22.41 -10.04
N ASP A 39 -5.42 21.58 -9.81
CA ASP A 39 -4.56 20.96 -10.81
C ASP A 39 -4.97 19.53 -11.22
N VAL A 40 -6.11 19.05 -10.72
CA VAL A 40 -6.70 17.77 -11.15
C VAL A 40 -8.03 18.00 -11.89
N PRO A 41 -8.42 17.09 -12.82
CA PRO A 41 -9.63 17.27 -13.65
C PRO A 41 -10.91 17.43 -12.85
N SER A 42 -11.14 16.58 -11.86
CA SER A 42 -12.35 16.61 -10.99
C SER A 42 -12.37 17.80 -10.02
N LYS A 43 -11.25 18.53 -9.87
CA LYS A 43 -11.03 19.59 -8.86
C LYS A 43 -11.15 19.13 -7.41
N LYS A 44 -11.19 17.80 -7.17
CA LYS A 44 -11.40 17.19 -5.88
C LYS A 44 -10.49 15.96 -5.71
N ALA A 45 -10.18 15.62 -4.48
CA ALA A 45 -9.50 14.37 -4.12
C ALA A 45 -9.81 14.00 -2.67
N ILE A 46 -9.59 12.74 -2.32
CA ILE A 46 -9.57 12.27 -0.94
C ILE A 46 -8.22 12.64 -0.32
N GLY A 47 -8.26 13.38 0.78
CA GLY A 47 -7.06 13.76 1.54
C GLY A 47 -7.14 13.38 3.01
N PHE A 48 -6.02 13.61 3.74
CA PHE A 48 -5.89 13.41 5.18
C PHE A 48 -6.11 11.97 5.66
N ILE A 49 -5.73 10.98 4.83
CA ILE A 49 -5.68 9.56 5.20
C ILE A 49 -4.26 9.11 5.60
N SER A 50 -3.29 10.01 5.64
CA SER A 50 -1.91 9.74 6.06
C SER A 50 -1.78 9.63 7.58
N HIS A 51 -0.77 8.89 8.03
CA HIS A 51 -0.35 8.82 9.43
C HIS A 51 -1.45 8.38 10.40
N GLY A 52 -2.29 7.43 9.99
CA GLY A 52 -3.38 6.92 10.83
C GLY A 52 -4.46 7.95 11.15
N SER A 53 -4.50 9.09 10.43
CA SER A 53 -5.39 10.20 10.76
C SER A 53 -6.85 9.98 10.36
N GLY A 54 -7.12 9.06 9.45
CA GLY A 54 -8.47 8.75 8.99
C GLY A 54 -8.51 7.69 7.90
N SER A 55 -9.70 7.36 7.44
CA SER A 55 -9.94 6.43 6.34
C SER A 55 -11.09 6.89 5.45
N ALA A 56 -11.16 6.36 4.22
CA ALA A 56 -12.29 6.48 3.33
C ALA A 56 -12.81 5.08 2.99
N SER A 57 -14.13 4.89 3.06
CA SER A 57 -14.79 3.61 2.78
C SER A 57 -15.79 3.77 1.65
N PHE A 58 -15.89 2.72 0.83
CA PHE A 58 -16.77 2.66 -0.34
C PHE A 58 -17.58 1.37 -0.29
N ASN A 59 -18.84 1.44 -0.71
CA ASN A 59 -19.68 0.29 -1.01
C ASN A 59 -19.98 0.28 -2.51
N PHE A 60 -19.80 -0.85 -3.17
CA PHE A 60 -20.06 -1.01 -4.59
C PHE A 60 -20.41 -2.46 -4.91
N ASP A 61 -21.12 -2.69 -6.00
CA ASP A 61 -21.53 -4.03 -6.42
C ASP A 61 -20.65 -4.54 -7.56
N ALA A 62 -20.27 -5.82 -7.50
CA ALA A 62 -19.62 -6.52 -8.59
C ALA A 62 -20.58 -7.57 -9.17
N ASP A 63 -20.60 -7.71 -10.50
CA ASP A 63 -21.55 -8.59 -11.20
C ASP A 63 -21.29 -10.08 -10.92
N GLU A 64 -20.05 -10.45 -10.62
CA GLU A 64 -19.66 -11.82 -10.34
C GLU A 64 -18.44 -11.88 -9.41
N LYS A 65 -18.22 -13.03 -8.79
CA LYS A 65 -17.00 -13.30 -8.03
C LYS A 65 -15.80 -13.46 -8.97
N GLY A 66 -14.66 -12.87 -8.61
CA GLY A 66 -13.41 -13.07 -9.38
C GLY A 66 -12.33 -12.04 -9.07
N GLU A 67 -11.32 -12.04 -9.94
CA GLU A 67 -10.23 -11.07 -9.89
C GLU A 67 -10.60 -9.81 -10.66
N TYR A 68 -10.32 -8.67 -10.04
CA TYR A 68 -10.54 -7.33 -10.57
C TYR A 68 -9.27 -6.49 -10.44
N VAL A 69 -9.14 -5.50 -11.30
CA VAL A 69 -8.05 -4.52 -11.25
C VAL A 69 -8.58 -3.22 -10.65
N LEU A 70 -8.05 -2.81 -9.52
CA LEU A 70 -8.26 -1.48 -8.97
C LEU A 70 -7.16 -0.56 -9.47
N THR A 71 -7.54 0.51 -10.16
CA THR A 71 -6.65 1.58 -10.62
C THR A 71 -6.87 2.82 -9.78
N PHE A 72 -5.90 3.14 -8.92
CA PHE A 72 -5.89 4.38 -8.14
C PHE A 72 -5.34 5.50 -9.00
N VAL A 73 -6.14 6.53 -9.25
CA VAL A 73 -5.71 7.78 -9.85
C VAL A 73 -5.40 8.75 -8.71
N PHE A 74 -4.16 9.19 -8.63
CA PHE A 74 -3.67 9.93 -7.47
C PHE A 74 -2.86 11.16 -7.88
N HIS A 75 -2.88 12.19 -7.02
CA HIS A 75 -2.05 13.37 -7.21
C HIS A 75 -0.59 13.05 -6.90
N LYS A 76 0.28 13.35 -7.86
CA LYS A 76 1.73 13.21 -7.70
C LYS A 76 2.24 14.27 -6.73
N SER A 77 2.65 13.83 -5.56
CA SER A 77 3.33 14.71 -4.64
C SER A 77 4.77 14.97 -5.11
N MET A 78 5.20 16.22 -5.08
CA MET A 78 6.61 16.57 -5.25
C MET A 78 7.50 16.08 -4.09
N ALA A 79 6.92 15.55 -3.04
CA ALA A 79 7.65 14.99 -1.90
C ALA A 79 8.36 13.70 -2.33
N LYS A 80 9.69 13.67 -2.20
CA LYS A 80 10.58 12.51 -2.46
C LYS A 80 10.38 11.33 -1.49
N LYS A 81 9.16 11.15 -0.94
CA LYS A 81 8.85 10.10 0.02
C LYS A 81 8.03 9.02 -0.65
N LYS A 82 8.42 7.76 -0.46
CA LYS A 82 7.61 6.61 -0.82
C LYS A 82 6.26 6.72 -0.13
N GLN A 83 5.18 6.69 -0.90
CA GLN A 83 3.83 6.77 -0.41
C GLN A 83 3.23 5.36 -0.33
N TYR A 84 2.44 5.11 0.70
CA TYR A 84 1.92 3.79 1.06
C TYR A 84 0.47 3.88 1.52
N MET A 85 -0.32 2.87 1.18
CA MET A 85 -1.70 2.74 1.61
C MET A 85 -2.06 1.27 1.81
N GLN A 86 -2.92 1.00 2.78
CA GLN A 86 -3.62 -0.27 2.92
C GLN A 86 -5.03 -0.16 2.36
N ILE A 87 -5.46 -1.23 1.71
CA ILE A 87 -6.79 -1.40 1.16
C ILE A 87 -7.38 -2.63 1.85
N HIS A 88 -8.51 -2.47 2.52
CA HIS A 88 -9.24 -3.57 3.14
C HIS A 88 -10.51 -3.82 2.32
N ILE A 89 -10.67 -5.01 1.76
CA ILE A 89 -11.85 -5.39 0.98
C ILE A 89 -12.43 -6.65 1.59
N ASN A 90 -13.67 -6.58 2.06
CA ASN A 90 -14.39 -7.72 2.65
C ASN A 90 -13.57 -8.46 3.73
N GLY A 91 -12.78 -7.70 4.52
CA GLY A 91 -11.91 -8.24 5.57
C GLY A 91 -10.53 -8.70 5.11
N LYS A 92 -10.26 -8.80 3.80
CA LYS A 92 -8.93 -9.09 3.26
C LYS A 92 -8.13 -7.80 3.10
N MET A 93 -6.87 -7.79 3.52
CA MET A 93 -5.98 -6.64 3.42
C MET A 93 -5.04 -6.77 2.23
N TYR A 94 -4.90 -5.67 1.48
CA TYR A 94 -3.93 -5.49 0.41
C TYR A 94 -3.07 -4.27 0.71
N GLU A 95 -1.86 -4.24 0.16
CA GLU A 95 -0.92 -3.14 0.31
C GLU A 95 -0.57 -2.57 -1.05
N ILE A 96 -0.53 -1.24 -1.14
CA ILE A 96 -0.15 -0.54 -2.35
C ILE A 96 0.90 0.52 -2.05
N PHE A 97 1.93 0.57 -2.90
CA PHE A 97 2.98 1.58 -2.87
C PHE A 97 2.88 2.44 -4.11
N PHE A 98 2.90 3.73 -3.91
CA PHE A 98 2.83 4.70 -4.99
C PHE A 98 4.25 5.13 -5.36
N PRO A 99 4.69 4.89 -6.61
CA PRO A 99 6.02 5.28 -7.04
C PRO A 99 6.14 6.80 -7.14
N GLU A 100 7.36 7.30 -6.99
CA GLU A 100 7.68 8.65 -7.42
C GLU A 100 7.44 8.74 -8.92
N THR A 101 6.56 9.65 -9.33
CA THR A 101 6.27 9.83 -10.74
C THR A 101 6.90 11.12 -11.23
N LYS A 102 7.84 11.01 -12.16
CA LYS A 102 8.40 12.14 -12.92
C LYS A 102 7.48 12.44 -14.11
N GLY A 103 7.25 13.69 -14.41
CA GLY A 103 6.52 14.09 -15.61
C GLY A 103 5.60 15.31 -15.39
N PHE A 104 5.09 15.85 -16.50
CA PHE A 104 4.29 17.09 -16.52
C PHE A 104 2.85 16.91 -16.01
N SER A 105 2.31 15.68 -16.06
CA SER A 105 0.96 15.43 -15.54
C SER A 105 0.95 15.43 -14.01
N PRO A 106 0.02 16.14 -13.35
CA PRO A 106 -0.11 16.12 -11.90
C PRO A 106 -0.62 14.78 -11.36
N LEU A 107 -1.22 13.94 -12.21
CA LEU A 107 -1.79 12.66 -11.83
C LEU A 107 -0.87 11.49 -12.16
N GLY A 108 -0.85 10.51 -11.26
CA GLY A 108 -0.30 9.19 -11.46
C GLY A 108 -1.38 8.12 -11.41
N ARG A 109 -1.03 6.92 -11.90
CA ARG A 109 -1.90 5.74 -11.82
C ARG A 109 -1.13 4.59 -11.19
N GLN A 110 -1.74 3.88 -10.27
CA GLN A 110 -1.20 2.67 -9.66
C GLN A 110 -2.27 1.60 -9.59
N GLN A 111 -1.91 0.39 -9.96
CA GLN A 111 -2.85 -0.73 -10.06
C GLN A 111 -2.54 -1.82 -9.04
N ILE A 112 -3.59 -2.53 -8.63
CA ILE A 112 -3.51 -3.73 -7.82
C ILE A 112 -4.62 -4.70 -8.24
N ILE A 113 -4.32 -5.99 -8.23
CA ILE A 113 -5.31 -7.05 -8.44
C ILE A 113 -5.91 -7.44 -7.10
N VAL A 114 -7.23 -7.51 -7.04
CA VAL A 114 -7.99 -7.89 -5.85
C VAL A 114 -9.05 -8.92 -6.18
N GLU A 115 -9.47 -9.68 -5.17
CA GLU A 115 -10.62 -10.58 -5.27
C GLU A 115 -11.89 -9.88 -4.79
N LEU A 116 -12.93 -9.86 -5.61
CA LEU A 116 -14.26 -9.39 -5.26
C LEU A 116 -15.24 -10.56 -5.19
N LYS A 117 -16.27 -10.43 -4.37
CA LYS A 117 -17.43 -11.33 -4.37
C LYS A 117 -18.52 -10.76 -5.28
N GLU A 118 -19.43 -11.59 -5.73
CA GLU A 118 -20.66 -11.16 -6.38
C GLU A 118 -21.51 -10.33 -5.41
N GLY A 119 -22.17 -9.30 -5.92
CA GLY A 119 -22.96 -8.33 -5.15
C GLY A 119 -22.10 -7.33 -4.39
N THR A 120 -22.59 -6.86 -3.26
CA THR A 120 -22.01 -5.73 -2.52
C THR A 120 -20.67 -6.06 -1.88
N ASN A 121 -19.67 -5.25 -2.21
CA ASN A 121 -18.33 -5.26 -1.65
C ASN A 121 -18.11 -3.99 -0.83
N ASN A 122 -17.43 -4.12 0.30
CA ASN A 122 -16.99 -2.98 1.11
C ASN A 122 -15.48 -2.84 0.99
N MET A 123 -15.02 -1.65 0.63
CA MET A 123 -13.61 -1.31 0.54
C MET A 123 -13.27 -0.14 1.45
N THR A 124 -12.23 -0.27 2.26
CA THR A 124 -11.70 0.83 3.09
C THR A 124 -10.25 1.08 2.74
N ILE A 125 -9.91 2.33 2.43
CA ILE A 125 -8.54 2.78 2.21
C ILE A 125 -8.05 3.60 3.41
N LYS A 126 -6.82 3.33 3.86
CA LYS A 126 -6.18 4.01 4.99
C LYS A 126 -4.67 3.89 4.94
N ASN A 127 -3.97 4.77 5.64
CA ASN A 127 -2.55 4.63 5.91
C ASN A 127 -2.32 4.59 7.43
N PRO A 128 -2.08 3.41 8.02
CA PRO A 128 -1.91 3.25 9.46
C PRO A 128 -0.53 3.70 9.96
N VAL A 129 0.39 4.07 9.06
CA VAL A 129 1.77 4.42 9.41
C VAL A 129 1.82 5.75 10.14
N ALA A 130 1.85 5.70 11.46
CA ALA A 130 1.88 6.90 12.31
C ALA A 130 3.31 7.43 12.53
N THR A 131 4.33 6.56 12.49
CA THR A 131 5.71 6.89 12.86
C THR A 131 6.74 6.37 11.85
N ALA A 132 7.99 6.83 11.97
CA ALA A 132 9.11 6.27 11.20
C ALA A 132 9.36 4.80 11.56
N ILE A 133 9.09 4.39 12.79
CA ILE A 133 9.20 3.00 13.25
C ILE A 133 8.24 2.10 12.46
N ASP A 134 6.97 2.50 12.35
CA ASP A 134 5.97 1.74 11.59
C ASP A 134 6.32 1.68 10.11
N SER A 135 6.83 2.77 9.54
CA SER A 135 7.29 2.82 8.15
C SER A 135 8.41 1.83 7.89
N SER A 136 9.44 1.81 8.73
CA SER A 136 10.56 0.87 8.64
C SER A 136 10.07 -0.58 8.79
N TYR A 137 9.27 -0.85 9.80
CA TYR A 137 8.71 -2.19 10.02
C TYR A 137 7.95 -2.71 8.79
N ILE A 138 7.05 -1.91 8.21
CA ILE A 138 6.25 -2.30 7.05
C ILE A 138 7.15 -2.64 5.86
N GLN A 139 8.16 -1.81 5.57
CA GLN A 139 9.05 -2.04 4.44
C GLN A 139 9.88 -3.32 4.60
N TYR A 140 10.48 -3.54 5.77
CA TYR A 140 11.27 -4.73 6.05
C TYR A 140 10.42 -5.99 6.10
N LYS A 141 9.23 -5.93 6.70
CA LYS A 141 8.29 -7.06 6.72
C LYS A 141 7.85 -7.47 5.32
N ARG A 142 7.58 -6.50 4.43
CA ARG A 142 7.24 -6.79 3.03
C ARG A 142 8.37 -7.54 2.32
N MET A 143 9.62 -7.11 2.48
CA MET A 143 10.77 -7.80 1.92
C MET A 143 10.90 -9.21 2.52
N GLY A 144 10.79 -9.34 3.84
CA GLY A 144 10.85 -10.65 4.50
C GLY A 144 9.78 -11.62 4.02
N ASN A 145 8.55 -11.14 3.79
CA ASN A 145 7.48 -11.96 3.22
C ASN A 145 7.79 -12.37 1.78
N ALA A 146 8.26 -11.44 0.92
CA ALA A 146 8.62 -11.75 -0.45
C ALA A 146 9.76 -12.79 -0.54
N LEU A 147 10.74 -12.74 0.35
CA LEU A 147 11.81 -13.75 0.42
C LEU A 147 11.28 -15.13 0.81
N LYS A 148 10.33 -15.21 1.76
CA LYS A 148 9.67 -16.47 2.14
C LYS A 148 8.87 -17.04 0.98
N GLU A 149 8.07 -16.23 0.31
CA GLU A 149 7.30 -16.62 -0.87
C GLU A 149 8.21 -17.13 -1.99
N ALA A 150 9.33 -16.45 -2.27
CA ALA A 150 10.30 -16.87 -3.27
C ALA A 150 10.91 -18.22 -2.94
N SER A 151 11.27 -18.47 -1.66
CA SER A 151 11.79 -19.76 -1.21
C SER A 151 10.76 -20.88 -1.37
N SER A 152 9.51 -20.61 -0.99
CA SER A 152 8.41 -21.57 -1.12
C SER A 152 8.08 -21.87 -2.60
N MET A 153 8.06 -20.85 -3.46
CA MET A 153 7.86 -21.03 -4.91
C MET A 153 9.00 -21.84 -5.52
N TRP A 154 10.24 -21.54 -5.16
CA TRP A 154 11.41 -22.27 -5.65
C TRP A 154 11.33 -23.77 -5.26
N ALA A 155 10.99 -24.06 -4.01
CA ALA A 155 10.83 -25.42 -3.52
C ALA A 155 9.75 -26.20 -4.30
N LYS A 156 8.61 -25.55 -4.60
CA LYS A 156 7.53 -26.15 -5.41
C LYS A 156 7.98 -26.46 -6.84
N VAL A 157 8.65 -25.51 -7.50
CA VAL A 157 9.10 -25.70 -8.90
C VAL A 157 10.19 -26.73 -9.03
N THR A 158 11.08 -26.82 -8.05
CA THR A 158 12.23 -27.75 -8.06
C THR A 158 11.96 -29.08 -7.37
N HIS A 159 10.75 -29.27 -6.81
CA HIS A 159 10.39 -30.45 -6.01
C HIS A 159 11.39 -30.73 -4.87
N SER A 160 11.86 -29.67 -4.19
CA SER A 160 12.85 -29.72 -3.12
C SER A 160 12.30 -29.10 -1.82
N GLU A 161 13.06 -29.21 -0.74
CA GLU A 161 12.75 -28.50 0.50
C GLU A 161 12.94 -27.00 0.37
N GLU A 162 12.18 -26.22 1.16
CA GLU A 162 12.35 -24.78 1.24
C GLU A 162 13.74 -24.42 1.76
N LYS A 163 14.42 -23.49 1.08
CA LYS A 163 15.72 -22.99 1.54
C LYS A 163 15.52 -21.78 2.45
N PRO A 164 15.96 -21.86 3.72
CA PRO A 164 15.88 -20.70 4.61
C PRO A 164 16.77 -19.58 4.09
N ILE A 165 16.20 -18.37 4.02
CA ILE A 165 16.92 -17.16 3.63
C ILE A 165 17.20 -16.35 4.89
N THR A 166 18.48 -16.12 5.19
CA THR A 166 18.87 -15.22 6.26
C THR A 166 18.69 -13.79 5.81
N TYR A 167 17.71 -13.10 6.38
CA TYR A 167 17.42 -11.69 6.07
C TYR A 167 17.91 -10.79 7.20
N SER A 168 18.95 -10.02 6.94
CA SER A 168 19.54 -9.05 7.86
C SER A 168 18.94 -7.66 7.64
N ILE A 169 18.34 -7.11 8.69
CA ILE A 169 17.74 -5.76 8.69
C ILE A 169 18.82 -4.74 9.01
N CYS A 170 19.14 -3.86 8.05
CA CYS A 170 20.13 -2.81 8.17
C CYS A 170 19.46 -1.47 8.49
N GLU A 171 19.00 -1.30 9.72
CA GLU A 171 18.27 -0.11 10.21
C GLU A 171 19.09 0.76 11.17
N TRP A 172 20.32 0.37 11.46
CA TRP A 172 21.25 1.07 12.34
C TRP A 172 20.72 1.38 13.75
N GLY A 173 19.67 0.70 14.17
CA GLY A 173 19.00 0.94 15.45
C GLY A 173 18.05 2.14 15.48
N MET A 174 17.99 2.96 14.44
CA MET A 174 17.26 4.24 14.44
C MET A 174 15.74 4.09 14.58
N ALA A 175 15.14 3.12 13.88
CA ALA A 175 13.71 2.81 14.00
C ALA A 175 13.44 1.70 15.03
N ARG A 176 14.32 1.53 16.02
CA ARG A 176 14.19 0.55 17.12
C ARG A 176 13.87 -0.87 16.65
N PRO A 177 14.69 -1.47 15.75
CA PRO A 177 14.41 -2.79 15.16
C PRO A 177 14.32 -3.91 16.20
N TYR A 178 14.85 -3.73 17.39
CA TYR A 178 14.71 -4.68 18.50
C TYR A 178 13.25 -4.87 18.95
N LEU A 179 12.34 -3.94 18.65
CA LEU A 179 10.92 -4.06 18.99
C LEU A 179 10.13 -4.90 17.97
N TRP A 180 10.58 -4.96 16.72
CA TRP A 180 9.80 -5.54 15.63
C TRP A 180 10.62 -6.44 14.68
N GLY A 181 11.95 -6.41 14.73
CA GLY A 181 12.84 -7.07 13.78
C GLY A 181 12.58 -8.56 13.64
N ALA A 182 12.32 -9.28 14.75
CA ALA A 182 12.00 -10.71 14.73
C ALA A 182 10.73 -11.05 13.91
N LYS A 183 9.85 -10.08 13.66
CA LYS A 183 8.65 -10.27 12.82
C LYS A 183 8.91 -10.02 11.32
N ALA A 184 10.06 -9.47 10.97
CA ALA A 184 10.38 -9.04 9.63
C ALA A 184 11.61 -9.73 9.02
N GLY A 185 12.59 -10.11 9.85
CA GLY A 185 13.83 -10.75 9.41
C GLY A 185 14.42 -11.68 10.43
N SER A 186 15.60 -12.21 10.12
CA SER A 186 16.31 -13.22 10.94
C SER A 186 17.30 -12.57 11.92
N MET A 187 17.81 -11.39 11.59
CA MET A 187 18.77 -10.63 12.38
C MET A 187 18.64 -9.14 12.07
N TRP A 188 19.16 -8.29 12.93
CA TRP A 188 19.13 -6.83 12.75
C TRP A 188 20.31 -6.14 13.42
N ARG A 189 20.64 -4.96 12.93
CA ARG A 189 21.64 -4.09 13.54
C ARG A 189 21.00 -3.23 14.64
N THR A 190 21.74 -3.01 15.69
CA THR A 190 21.32 -2.20 16.87
C THR A 190 21.96 -0.83 16.90
N THR A 191 23.04 -0.63 16.13
CA THR A 191 23.83 0.60 16.10
C THR A 191 24.23 0.97 14.68
N PRO A 192 24.65 2.21 14.42
CA PRO A 192 25.40 2.62 13.23
C PRO A 192 26.71 1.82 13.05
N ASP A 193 27.37 2.03 11.91
CA ASP A 193 28.68 1.44 11.65
C ASP A 193 29.70 1.91 12.70
N ILE A 194 30.48 0.95 13.19
CA ILE A 194 31.59 1.26 14.09
C ILE A 194 32.74 1.73 13.21
N ALA A 195 33.14 2.99 13.37
CA ALA A 195 34.35 3.53 12.77
C ALA A 195 35.50 3.39 13.78
N PRO A 196 36.70 3.01 13.34
CA PRO A 196 37.88 3.02 14.20
C PRO A 196 38.30 4.46 14.49
N ASN A 197 37.73 5.03 15.51
CA ASN A 197 38.17 6.33 16.04
C ASN A 197 39.12 6.05 17.19
N TRP A 198 40.42 6.04 16.87
CA TRP A 198 41.52 5.95 17.82
C TRP A 198 42.02 7.33 18.22
#